data_a28c4b90b6bb2def48f316d645fb9a44
#
_entry.id   a28c4b90b6bb2def48f316d645fb9a44
#
_cell.length_a   1.000
_cell.length_b   1.000
_cell.length_c   1.000
_cell.angle_alpha   90.00
_cell.angle_beta   90.00
_cell.angle_gamma   90.00
#
_symmetry.space_group_name_H-M   'P 1'
#
loop_
_entity.id
_entity.type
_entity.pdbx_description
1 polymer ?
#
loop_
_entity_poly.entity_id
_entity_poly.type
_entity_poly.pdbx_seq_one_letter_code
_entity_poly.pdbx_strand_id
1 'polypeptide(L)'
;MNSRRFVKTVLAGTVTLLVIAGGLTALIDPFFHFHKPLKNLEYPLNRGSERYLNDGIIRHFDYDAAIAGTSMMQNFKTSQFDELFGTKSIKVTLTGENYWSIDQEVRKIFDVNPDVKYIFRCLDYNMVLKNKTDYNYDTVPTYLYDDNPFNDVQYIFNKDVLLDDTLEVIKYNLQGGKSTDMDTYSEWGSLYPSGRKAVLSNYRIPQKKAEVQKEFSEKDAQNVRKNVEENVLDMVKAHPDTTFYFYTPPYSVVWWYARQCSGNLLRYFEAEKLQAEMLLKYDNVKLYSFADMFDLTQNLDNYKDDKHYNAEISEKIIDWIYEGTGLITKENYEERINKMEDFYLNQVSESSFSE
;
A
#
# COMPACT_ATOMS: atom_id res chain seq x y z
N MET A 1 -55.61 -19.09 0.93
CA MET A 1 -54.48 -19.82 1.57
C MET A 1 -54.51 -19.49 3.06
N ASN A 2 -54.43 -20.49 3.95
CA ASN A 2 -54.44 -20.27 5.40
C ASN A 2 -53.22 -19.41 5.76
N SER A 3 -53.40 -18.34 6.54
CA SER A 3 -52.30 -17.38 6.91
C SER A 3 -51.06 -18.06 7.49
N ARG A 4 -51.23 -19.12 8.24
CA ARG A 4 -50.09 -19.91 8.78
C ARG A 4 -49.32 -20.66 7.66
N ARG A 5 -49.99 -21.16 6.62
CA ARG A 5 -49.30 -21.79 5.49
C ARG A 5 -48.58 -20.75 4.67
N PHE A 6 -49.18 -19.59 4.44
CA PHE A 6 -48.54 -18.48 3.75
C PHE A 6 -47.23 -18.08 4.45
N VAL A 7 -47.27 -17.80 5.75
CA VAL A 7 -46.09 -17.41 6.51
C VAL A 7 -44.98 -18.51 6.47
N LYS A 8 -45.35 -19.79 6.63
CA LYS A 8 -44.38 -20.87 6.52
C LYS A 8 -43.76 -20.98 5.12
N THR A 9 -44.55 -20.78 4.05
CA THR A 9 -44.04 -20.81 2.68
C THR A 9 -43.08 -19.67 2.42
N VAL A 10 -43.42 -18.46 2.87
CA VAL A 10 -42.56 -17.26 2.72
C VAL A 10 -41.26 -17.47 3.50
N LEU A 11 -41.35 -17.90 4.77
CA LEU A 11 -40.15 -18.16 5.58
C LEU A 11 -39.26 -19.25 4.95
N ALA A 12 -39.85 -20.36 4.51
CA ALA A 12 -39.09 -21.41 3.84
C ALA A 12 -38.42 -20.92 2.56
N GLY A 13 -39.15 -20.15 1.74
CA GLY A 13 -38.60 -19.54 0.54
C GLY A 13 -37.46 -18.58 0.83
N THR A 14 -37.62 -17.71 1.82
CA THR A 14 -36.59 -16.77 2.25
C THR A 14 -35.34 -17.52 2.74
N VAL A 15 -35.49 -18.52 3.61
CA VAL A 15 -34.37 -19.32 4.11
C VAL A 15 -33.66 -20.03 2.95
N THR A 16 -34.43 -20.61 2.02
CA THR A 16 -33.84 -21.28 0.85
C THR A 16 -33.02 -20.30 0.00
N LEU A 17 -33.56 -19.11 -0.26
CA LEU A 17 -32.83 -18.09 -1.01
C LEU A 17 -31.54 -17.63 -0.28
N LEU A 18 -31.59 -17.43 1.02
CA LEU A 18 -30.40 -17.10 1.82
C LEU A 18 -29.36 -18.22 1.79
N VAL A 19 -29.78 -19.47 1.89
CA VAL A 19 -28.86 -20.64 1.81
C VAL A 19 -28.22 -20.71 0.41
N ILE A 20 -29.01 -20.48 -0.65
CA ILE A 20 -28.48 -20.48 -2.02
C ILE A 20 -27.51 -19.33 -2.21
N ALA A 21 -27.87 -18.12 -1.80
CA ALA A 21 -27.03 -16.93 -1.93
C ALA A 21 -25.72 -17.07 -1.15
N GLY A 22 -25.82 -17.40 0.14
CA GLY A 22 -24.64 -17.59 0.98
C GLY A 22 -23.77 -18.77 0.53
N GLY A 23 -24.40 -19.87 0.12
CA GLY A 23 -23.68 -21.02 -0.43
C GLY A 23 -22.96 -20.70 -1.75
N LEU A 24 -23.55 -19.86 -2.60
CA LEU A 24 -22.91 -19.40 -3.83
C LEU A 24 -21.71 -18.52 -3.54
N THR A 25 -21.85 -17.54 -2.63
CA THR A 25 -20.74 -16.68 -2.20
C THR A 25 -19.61 -17.50 -1.61
N ALA A 26 -19.89 -18.42 -0.70
CA ALA A 26 -18.87 -19.25 -0.07
C ALA A 26 -18.21 -20.25 -1.04
N LEU A 27 -18.93 -20.75 -2.05
CA LEU A 27 -18.39 -21.67 -3.06
C LEU A 27 -17.53 -20.96 -4.10
N ILE A 28 -17.98 -19.82 -4.60
CA ILE A 28 -17.19 -19.03 -5.58
C ILE A 28 -16.03 -18.31 -4.89
N ASP A 29 -16.30 -17.75 -3.71
CA ASP A 29 -15.34 -17.08 -2.84
C ASP A 29 -14.45 -16.08 -3.61
N PRO A 30 -15.01 -14.97 -4.09
CA PRO A 30 -14.36 -14.08 -5.05
C PRO A 30 -13.05 -13.48 -4.53
N PHE A 31 -12.85 -13.48 -3.20
CA PHE A 31 -11.69 -12.91 -2.52
C PHE A 31 -10.85 -13.95 -1.77
N PHE A 32 -11.14 -15.24 -1.96
CA PHE A 32 -10.39 -16.34 -1.32
C PHE A 32 -10.43 -16.31 0.22
N HIS A 33 -11.51 -15.80 0.79
CA HIS A 33 -11.65 -15.71 2.25
C HIS A 33 -11.70 -17.09 2.94
N PHE A 34 -12.40 -18.04 2.31
CA PHE A 34 -12.59 -19.41 2.84
C PHE A 34 -11.63 -20.45 2.28
N HIS A 35 -11.17 -20.28 1.04
CA HIS A 35 -10.35 -21.29 0.37
C HIS A 35 -9.47 -20.71 -0.75
N LYS A 36 -8.48 -21.50 -1.17
CA LYS A 36 -7.65 -21.21 -2.35
C LYS A 36 -8.54 -21.04 -3.61
N PRO A 37 -8.06 -20.29 -4.63
CA PRO A 37 -8.72 -20.22 -5.92
C PRO A 37 -9.12 -21.62 -6.44
N LEU A 38 -10.35 -21.77 -6.90
CA LEU A 38 -10.82 -23.05 -7.46
C LEU A 38 -10.16 -23.30 -8.81
N LYS A 39 -9.62 -24.50 -9.02
CA LYS A 39 -8.88 -24.88 -10.24
C LYS A 39 -9.66 -24.72 -11.55
N ASN A 40 -10.99 -24.75 -11.47
CA ASN A 40 -11.87 -24.70 -12.64
C ASN A 40 -12.52 -23.32 -12.84
N LEU A 41 -12.11 -22.33 -12.07
CA LEU A 41 -12.56 -20.94 -12.19
C LEU A 41 -11.38 -20.02 -12.38
N GLU A 42 -11.59 -19.01 -13.22
CA GLU A 42 -10.65 -17.91 -13.44
C GLU A 42 -11.07 -16.71 -12.59
N TYR A 43 -10.12 -16.10 -11.90
CA TYR A 43 -10.36 -15.00 -10.98
C TYR A 43 -9.64 -13.73 -11.45
N PRO A 44 -10.36 -12.65 -11.76
CA PRO A 44 -9.74 -11.36 -11.94
C PRO A 44 -9.34 -10.79 -10.58
N LEU A 45 -8.05 -10.50 -10.37
CA LEU A 45 -7.60 -9.81 -9.17
C LEU A 45 -7.97 -8.32 -9.29
N ASN A 46 -9.05 -7.92 -8.64
CA ASN A 46 -9.61 -6.58 -8.76
C ASN A 46 -9.03 -5.61 -7.73
N ARG A 47 -8.59 -4.45 -8.20
CA ARG A 47 -8.01 -3.38 -7.39
C ARG A 47 -8.98 -2.75 -6.39
N GLY A 48 -10.25 -2.64 -6.75
CA GLY A 48 -11.27 -2.01 -5.92
C GLY A 48 -11.62 -2.74 -4.61
N SER A 49 -11.09 -3.96 -4.42
CA SER A 49 -11.41 -4.84 -3.29
C SER A 49 -10.17 -5.27 -2.50
N GLU A 50 -9.16 -4.38 -2.43
CA GLU A 50 -7.83 -4.71 -1.87
C GLU A 50 -7.87 -5.38 -0.50
N ARG A 51 -8.62 -4.85 0.48
CA ARG A 51 -8.67 -5.45 1.83
C ARG A 51 -9.17 -6.88 1.83
N TYR A 52 -10.20 -7.17 1.02
CA TYR A 52 -10.73 -8.52 0.91
C TYR A 52 -9.77 -9.45 0.19
N LEU A 53 -9.18 -8.99 -0.92
CA LEU A 53 -8.18 -9.77 -1.66
C LEU A 53 -6.91 -10.01 -0.84
N ASN A 54 -6.41 -8.99 -0.13
CA ASN A 54 -5.26 -9.15 0.75
C ASN A 54 -5.50 -10.24 1.79
N ASP A 55 -6.68 -10.27 2.43
CA ASP A 55 -7.05 -11.32 3.39
C ASP A 55 -6.89 -12.72 2.79
N GLY A 56 -7.52 -12.97 1.65
CA GLY A 56 -7.47 -14.26 1.00
C GLY A 56 -6.08 -14.62 0.43
N ILE A 57 -5.37 -13.64 -0.14
CA ILE A 57 -4.00 -13.82 -0.63
C ILE A 57 -3.08 -14.23 0.54
N ILE A 58 -3.13 -13.52 1.66
CA ILE A 58 -2.31 -13.81 2.84
C ILE A 58 -2.61 -15.21 3.37
N ARG A 59 -3.90 -15.59 3.49
CA ARG A 59 -4.32 -16.89 4.06
C ARG A 59 -4.02 -18.08 3.17
N HIS A 60 -4.10 -17.90 1.85
CA HIS A 60 -4.24 -19.05 0.96
C HIS A 60 -3.18 -19.19 -0.13
N PHE A 61 -2.36 -18.16 -0.37
CA PHE A 61 -1.27 -18.25 -1.34
C PHE A 61 0.00 -18.76 -0.66
N ASP A 62 0.88 -19.37 -1.44
CA ASP A 62 2.17 -19.82 -0.92
C ASP A 62 3.19 -18.72 -1.17
N TYR A 63 3.88 -18.24 -0.14
CA TYR A 63 4.88 -17.17 -0.23
C TYR A 63 5.92 -17.26 0.89
N ASP A 64 7.08 -16.66 0.66
CA ASP A 64 8.13 -16.44 1.66
C ASP A 64 8.63 -14.97 1.69
N ALA A 65 8.00 -14.10 0.90
CA ALA A 65 8.22 -12.66 0.89
C ALA A 65 6.92 -11.90 0.62
N ALA A 66 6.85 -10.63 1.02
CA ALA A 66 5.71 -9.78 0.73
C ALA A 66 6.12 -8.35 0.35
N ILE A 67 5.45 -7.81 -0.67
CA ILE A 67 5.50 -6.41 -1.09
C ILE A 67 4.28 -5.72 -0.48
N ALA A 68 4.49 -4.85 0.51
CA ALA A 68 3.42 -4.21 1.28
C ALA A 68 3.48 -2.68 1.21
N GLY A 69 2.34 -2.02 1.13
CA GLY A 69 2.30 -0.55 1.15
C GLY A 69 1.05 0.06 0.54
N THR A 70 1.15 1.34 0.20
CA THR A 70 0.07 2.13 -0.37
C THR A 70 0.02 2.00 -1.89
N SER A 71 -0.68 2.94 -2.56
CA SER A 71 -0.66 3.07 -4.03
C SER A 71 0.76 3.17 -4.61
N MET A 72 1.75 3.54 -3.81
CA MET A 72 3.15 3.60 -4.22
C MET A 72 3.76 2.22 -4.48
N MET A 73 3.16 1.13 -3.93
CA MET A 73 3.64 -0.25 -4.13
C MET A 73 2.85 -1.04 -5.19
N GLN A 74 1.75 -0.50 -5.69
CA GLN A 74 0.84 -1.23 -6.58
C GLN A 74 1.44 -1.60 -7.94
N ASN A 75 2.33 -0.76 -8.48
CA ASN A 75 2.99 -0.99 -9.77
C ASN A 75 4.23 -1.89 -9.68
N PHE A 76 4.62 -2.32 -8.48
CA PHE A 76 5.75 -3.23 -8.31
C PHE A 76 5.40 -4.63 -8.81
N LYS A 77 6.36 -5.30 -9.46
CA LYS A 77 6.22 -6.66 -9.97
C LYS A 77 6.80 -7.66 -8.98
N THR A 78 5.97 -8.58 -8.53
CA THR A 78 6.42 -9.71 -7.70
C THR A 78 7.38 -10.61 -8.46
N SER A 79 7.15 -10.83 -9.76
CA SER A 79 8.02 -11.65 -10.60
C SER A 79 9.45 -11.13 -10.68
N GLN A 80 9.65 -9.80 -10.79
CA GLN A 80 10.98 -9.18 -10.77
C GLN A 80 11.65 -9.32 -9.40
N PHE A 81 10.89 -9.09 -8.33
CA PHE A 81 11.41 -9.26 -6.98
C PHE A 81 11.83 -10.72 -6.72
N ASP A 82 11.01 -11.67 -7.15
CA ASP A 82 11.28 -13.10 -7.00
C ASP A 82 12.51 -13.56 -7.77
N GLU A 83 12.69 -13.06 -8.99
CA GLU A 83 13.87 -13.36 -9.82
C GLU A 83 15.17 -12.88 -9.13
N LEU A 84 15.16 -11.65 -8.59
CA LEU A 84 16.36 -11.04 -8.00
C LEU A 84 16.68 -11.60 -6.62
N PHE A 85 15.68 -11.81 -5.77
CA PHE A 85 15.87 -12.20 -4.37
C PHE A 85 15.71 -13.72 -4.12
N GLY A 86 15.35 -14.50 -5.14
CA GLY A 86 15.16 -15.95 -5.03
C GLY A 86 14.00 -16.33 -4.13
N THR A 87 12.89 -15.63 -4.23
CA THR A 87 11.70 -15.74 -3.36
C THR A 87 10.46 -16.12 -4.13
N LYS A 88 9.37 -16.30 -3.40
CA LYS A 88 8.01 -16.32 -3.91
C LYS A 88 7.22 -15.27 -3.16
N SER A 89 6.96 -14.14 -3.78
CA SER A 89 6.34 -13.02 -3.10
C SER A 89 4.86 -12.85 -3.41
N ILE A 90 4.15 -12.28 -2.43
CA ILE A 90 2.80 -11.73 -2.61
C ILE A 90 2.86 -10.21 -2.59
N LYS A 91 1.85 -9.57 -3.19
CA LYS A 91 1.64 -8.14 -3.12
C LYS A 91 0.42 -7.85 -2.26
N VAL A 92 0.59 -6.99 -1.24
CA VAL A 92 -0.43 -6.65 -0.25
C VAL A 92 -0.46 -5.13 -0.13
N THR A 93 -1.36 -4.49 -0.85
CA THR A 93 -1.43 -3.04 -0.96
C THR A 93 -2.77 -2.49 -0.52
N LEU A 94 -2.78 -1.24 -0.06
CA LEU A 94 -3.99 -0.51 0.32
C LEU A 94 -3.90 0.93 -0.18
N THR A 95 -4.73 1.26 -1.16
CA THR A 95 -4.75 2.59 -1.78
C THR A 95 -5.07 3.70 -0.78
N GLY A 96 -4.17 4.69 -0.67
CA GLY A 96 -4.39 5.90 0.13
C GLY A 96 -4.35 5.70 1.65
N GLU A 97 -4.01 4.51 2.10
CA GLU A 97 -3.98 4.15 3.51
C GLU A 97 -2.69 4.60 4.22
N ASN A 98 -2.63 4.39 5.50
CA ASN A 98 -1.62 4.88 6.43
C ASN A 98 -0.72 3.76 6.98
N TYR A 99 0.26 4.13 7.81
CA TYR A 99 1.18 3.16 8.43
C TYR A 99 0.46 2.10 9.25
N TRP A 100 -0.60 2.49 9.98
CA TRP A 100 -1.37 1.54 10.79
C TRP A 100 -2.08 0.49 9.92
N SER A 101 -2.76 0.92 8.87
CA SER A 101 -3.48 -0.01 7.97
C SER A 101 -2.52 -1.00 7.30
N ILE A 102 -1.37 -0.52 6.83
CA ILE A 102 -0.34 -1.38 6.24
C ILE A 102 0.26 -2.32 7.29
N ASP A 103 0.44 -1.84 8.53
CA ASP A 103 0.92 -2.67 9.63
C ASP A 103 -0.05 -3.81 9.98
N GLN A 104 -1.38 -3.58 9.91
CA GLN A 104 -2.35 -4.65 10.12
C GLN A 104 -2.19 -5.78 9.08
N GLU A 105 -1.94 -5.43 7.81
CA GLU A 105 -1.64 -6.43 6.79
C GLU A 105 -0.33 -7.18 7.07
N VAL A 106 0.74 -6.46 7.48
CA VAL A 106 2.03 -7.06 7.82
C VAL A 106 1.91 -7.98 9.04
N ARG A 107 1.17 -7.60 10.09
CA ARG A 107 0.89 -8.47 11.24
C ARG A 107 0.20 -9.74 10.80
N LYS A 108 -0.83 -9.62 9.98
CA LYS A 108 -1.56 -10.77 9.45
C LYS A 108 -0.68 -11.70 8.61
N ILE A 109 0.25 -11.16 7.83
CA ILE A 109 1.25 -11.97 7.11
C ILE A 109 2.00 -12.87 8.09
N PHE A 110 2.50 -12.32 9.20
CA PHE A 110 3.24 -13.09 10.20
C PHE A 110 2.37 -14.02 11.03
N ASP A 111 1.11 -13.65 11.28
CA ASP A 111 0.16 -14.54 11.97
C ASP A 111 -0.10 -15.81 11.15
N VAL A 112 -0.15 -15.70 9.81
CA VAL A 112 -0.37 -16.82 8.90
C VAL A 112 0.92 -17.54 8.53
N ASN A 113 2.00 -16.80 8.27
CA ASN A 113 3.29 -17.33 7.87
C ASN A 113 4.42 -16.66 8.68
N PRO A 114 4.81 -17.21 9.83
CA PRO A 114 5.86 -16.64 10.68
C PRO A 114 7.27 -16.73 10.07
N ASP A 115 7.47 -17.54 9.03
CA ASP A 115 8.78 -17.82 8.41
C ASP A 115 9.05 -16.93 7.18
N VAL A 116 8.33 -15.80 7.03
CA VAL A 116 8.56 -14.84 5.95
C VAL A 116 9.97 -14.27 6.02
N LYS A 117 10.71 -14.38 4.91
CA LYS A 117 12.11 -13.95 4.83
C LYS A 117 12.27 -12.45 4.59
N TYR A 118 11.39 -11.88 3.77
CA TYR A 118 11.49 -10.48 3.35
C TYR A 118 10.15 -9.78 3.40
N ILE A 119 10.16 -8.59 3.99
CA ILE A 119 9.09 -7.59 3.86
C ILE A 119 9.65 -6.40 3.09
N PHE A 120 9.11 -6.11 1.93
CA PHE A 120 9.44 -4.93 1.13
C PHE A 120 8.33 -3.90 1.26
N ARG A 121 8.61 -2.74 1.89
CA ARG A 121 7.59 -1.76 2.26
C ARG A 121 8.00 -0.32 1.98
N CYS A 122 7.09 0.45 1.37
CA CYS A 122 7.20 1.90 1.22
C CYS A 122 6.86 2.63 2.53
N LEU A 123 7.66 3.63 2.89
CA LEU A 123 7.42 4.56 3.99
C LEU A 123 7.11 5.95 3.44
N ASP A 124 5.85 6.19 3.15
CA ASP A 124 5.36 7.41 2.52
C ASP A 124 5.56 8.66 3.39
N TYR A 125 6.16 9.71 2.83
CA TYR A 125 6.40 10.99 3.52
C TYR A 125 5.14 11.62 4.09
N ASN A 126 4.03 11.58 3.36
CA ASN A 126 2.79 12.21 3.79
C ASN A 126 2.07 11.45 4.92
N MET A 127 2.58 10.29 5.32
CA MET A 127 2.00 9.45 6.38
C MET A 127 2.79 9.51 7.69
N VAL A 128 4.10 9.80 7.67
CA VAL A 128 4.95 9.75 8.86
C VAL A 128 4.52 10.72 9.97
N LEU A 129 4.07 11.93 9.59
CA LEU A 129 3.60 12.97 10.54
C LEU A 129 2.15 12.76 11.02
N LYS A 130 1.42 11.83 10.44
CA LYS A 130 0.02 11.60 10.77
C LYS A 130 -0.12 10.78 12.05
N ASN A 131 -1.16 11.11 12.81
CA ASN A 131 -1.52 10.36 14.01
C ASN A 131 -2.42 9.18 13.64
N LYS A 132 -2.39 8.11 14.43
CA LYS A 132 -3.30 6.96 14.31
C LYS A 132 -4.78 7.38 14.30
N THR A 133 -5.14 8.41 15.06
CA THR A 133 -6.52 8.92 15.17
C THR A 133 -6.98 9.77 13.98
N ASP A 134 -6.09 10.08 13.04
CA ASP A 134 -6.45 10.86 11.84
C ASP A 134 -7.20 10.04 10.78
N TYR A 135 -7.61 8.81 11.14
CA TYR A 135 -8.24 7.84 10.25
C TYR A 135 -9.58 7.36 10.75
N ASN A 136 -10.49 7.13 9.81
CA ASN A 136 -11.79 6.55 10.09
C ASN A 136 -11.70 5.01 10.04
N TYR A 137 -11.58 4.39 11.20
CA TYR A 137 -11.55 2.93 11.35
C TYR A 137 -12.93 2.27 11.25
N ASP A 138 -14.01 3.04 11.27
CA ASP A 138 -15.39 2.50 11.26
C ASP A 138 -15.72 1.77 9.96
N THR A 139 -14.96 2.02 8.90
CA THR A 139 -15.12 1.36 7.60
C THR A 139 -14.27 0.12 7.41
N VAL A 140 -13.38 -0.20 8.36
CA VAL A 140 -12.51 -1.38 8.27
C VAL A 140 -13.33 -2.63 8.61
N PRO A 141 -13.40 -3.62 7.71
CA PRO A 141 -14.10 -4.87 7.97
C PRO A 141 -13.32 -5.72 8.98
N THR A 142 -13.56 -5.47 10.27
CA THR A 142 -12.77 -6.07 11.38
C THR A 142 -12.81 -7.59 11.41
N TYR A 143 -13.87 -8.19 10.89
CA TYR A 143 -14.00 -9.65 10.76
C TYR A 143 -12.96 -10.29 9.82
N LEU A 144 -12.31 -9.53 8.95
CA LEU A 144 -11.19 -10.02 8.16
C LEU A 144 -9.90 -10.20 8.97
N TYR A 145 -9.83 -9.59 10.17
CA TYR A 145 -8.62 -9.55 11.00
C TYR A 145 -8.77 -10.29 12.33
N ASP A 146 -9.79 -11.13 12.46
CA ASP A 146 -9.97 -12.01 13.61
C ASP A 146 -10.13 -13.49 13.17
N ASP A 147 -10.18 -14.40 14.14
CA ASP A 147 -10.34 -15.84 13.89
C ASP A 147 -11.75 -16.33 14.25
N ASN A 148 -12.74 -15.44 14.29
CA ASN A 148 -14.10 -15.77 14.66
C ASN A 148 -14.95 -16.15 13.44
N PRO A 149 -15.17 -17.43 13.12
CA PRO A 149 -15.92 -17.84 11.93
C PRO A 149 -17.42 -17.48 11.99
N PHE A 150 -17.92 -17.07 13.15
CA PHE A 150 -19.34 -16.71 13.27
C PHE A 150 -19.65 -15.30 12.77
N ASN A 151 -18.66 -14.43 12.68
CA ASN A 151 -18.86 -13.08 12.13
C ASN A 151 -18.57 -13.01 10.62
N ASP A 152 -18.02 -14.05 10.01
CA ASP A 152 -17.83 -14.21 8.55
C ASP A 152 -19.18 -14.22 7.79
N VAL A 153 -20.28 -14.37 8.50
CA VAL A 153 -21.61 -14.10 7.96
C VAL A 153 -21.73 -12.71 7.33
N GLN A 154 -20.92 -11.74 7.78
CA GLN A 154 -20.83 -10.41 7.23
C GLN A 154 -20.21 -10.40 5.81
N TYR A 155 -19.26 -11.30 5.54
CA TYR A 155 -18.73 -11.53 4.19
C TYR A 155 -19.76 -12.21 3.29
N ILE A 156 -20.33 -13.33 3.76
CA ILE A 156 -21.26 -14.18 3.00
C ILE A 156 -22.50 -13.42 2.53
N PHE A 157 -23.03 -12.52 3.39
CA PHE A 157 -24.23 -11.72 3.10
C PHE A 157 -23.93 -10.25 2.82
N ASN A 158 -22.66 -9.92 2.55
CA ASN A 158 -22.32 -8.61 2.03
C ASN A 158 -22.93 -8.47 0.62
N LYS A 159 -23.73 -7.43 0.44
CA LYS A 159 -24.43 -7.18 -0.83
C LYS A 159 -23.44 -7.03 -1.99
N ASP A 160 -22.35 -6.31 -1.77
CA ASP A 160 -21.37 -6.02 -2.80
C ASP A 160 -20.57 -7.29 -3.15
N VAL A 161 -20.14 -8.08 -2.14
CA VAL A 161 -19.50 -9.38 -2.35
C VAL A 161 -20.40 -10.35 -3.12
N LEU A 162 -21.71 -10.40 -2.78
CA LEU A 162 -22.64 -11.31 -3.44
C LEU A 162 -23.00 -10.86 -4.86
N LEU A 163 -23.43 -9.61 -5.04
CA LEU A 163 -24.04 -9.15 -6.29
C LEU A 163 -23.04 -8.57 -7.28
N ASP A 164 -21.99 -7.93 -6.78
CA ASP A 164 -21.00 -7.32 -7.64
C ASP A 164 -19.83 -8.28 -7.87
N ASP A 165 -19.20 -8.82 -6.79
CA ASP A 165 -17.96 -9.59 -6.92
C ASP A 165 -18.21 -11.07 -7.28
N THR A 166 -19.12 -11.77 -6.58
CA THR A 166 -19.41 -13.19 -6.86
C THR A 166 -19.99 -13.37 -8.25
N LEU A 167 -20.95 -12.51 -8.65
CA LEU A 167 -21.54 -12.56 -9.98
C LEU A 167 -20.56 -12.11 -11.07
N GLU A 168 -19.61 -11.19 -10.75
CA GLU A 168 -18.57 -10.81 -11.70
C GLU A 168 -17.62 -11.97 -11.99
N VAL A 169 -17.19 -12.76 -10.99
CA VAL A 169 -16.39 -13.98 -11.23
C VAL A 169 -17.15 -14.95 -12.15
N ILE A 170 -18.44 -15.19 -11.92
CA ILE A 170 -19.25 -16.07 -12.79
C ILE A 170 -19.31 -15.52 -14.21
N LYS A 171 -19.65 -14.24 -14.37
CA LYS A 171 -19.73 -13.57 -15.66
C LYS A 171 -18.40 -13.58 -16.40
N TYR A 172 -17.30 -13.32 -15.67
CA TYR A 172 -15.94 -13.35 -16.20
C TYR A 172 -15.61 -14.71 -16.82
N ASN A 173 -15.93 -15.79 -16.13
CA ASN A 173 -15.74 -17.15 -16.62
C ASN A 173 -16.62 -17.47 -17.85
N LEU A 174 -17.88 -17.07 -17.83
CA LEU A 174 -18.78 -17.24 -18.99
C LEU A 174 -18.31 -16.48 -20.24
N GLN A 175 -17.57 -15.41 -20.07
CA GLN A 175 -16.97 -14.60 -21.16
C GLN A 175 -15.58 -15.14 -21.60
N GLY A 176 -15.08 -16.21 -21.00
CA GLY A 176 -13.77 -16.79 -21.32
C GLY A 176 -12.60 -15.99 -20.74
N GLY A 177 -12.82 -15.28 -19.63
CA GLY A 177 -11.78 -14.56 -18.90
C GLY A 177 -10.63 -15.47 -18.47
N LYS A 178 -9.48 -14.87 -18.15
CA LYS A 178 -8.29 -15.56 -17.64
C LYS A 178 -7.84 -14.93 -16.34
N SER A 179 -7.47 -15.75 -15.38
CA SER A 179 -6.92 -15.27 -14.10
C SER A 179 -5.74 -14.36 -14.35
N THR A 180 -5.70 -13.27 -13.60
CA THR A 180 -4.55 -12.37 -13.53
C THR A 180 -3.58 -12.86 -12.45
N ASP A 181 -2.37 -12.32 -12.44
CA ASP A 181 -1.30 -12.68 -11.52
C ASP A 181 -1.02 -11.58 -10.48
N MET A 182 -0.02 -11.81 -9.62
CA MET A 182 0.39 -10.83 -8.61
C MET A 182 1.02 -9.58 -9.23
N ASP A 183 1.59 -9.64 -10.42
CA ASP A 183 2.14 -8.46 -11.09
C ASP A 183 1.04 -7.49 -11.50
N THR A 184 -0.08 -8.03 -11.97
CA THR A 184 -1.25 -7.24 -12.39
C THR A 184 -2.17 -6.88 -11.23
N TYR A 185 -2.06 -7.58 -10.09
CA TYR A 185 -2.84 -7.25 -8.90
C TYR A 185 -2.60 -5.81 -8.47
N SER A 186 -3.67 -5.03 -8.35
CA SER A 186 -3.69 -3.60 -7.98
C SER A 186 -2.84 -2.67 -8.88
N GLU A 187 -2.27 -3.13 -9.99
CA GLU A 187 -1.51 -2.32 -10.92
C GLU A 187 -2.39 -1.23 -11.53
N TRP A 188 -1.90 0.01 -11.56
CA TRP A 188 -2.61 1.15 -12.12
C TRP A 188 -1.81 1.90 -13.21
N GLY A 189 -0.52 1.61 -13.37
CA GLY A 189 0.37 2.32 -14.28
C GLY A 189 -0.10 2.28 -15.73
N SER A 190 -0.65 1.15 -16.16
CA SER A 190 -1.22 0.98 -17.50
C SER A 190 -2.54 1.73 -17.73
N LEU A 191 -3.23 2.14 -16.65
CA LEU A 191 -4.57 2.74 -16.71
C LEU A 191 -4.56 4.26 -16.85
N TYR A 192 -3.44 4.91 -16.54
CA TYR A 192 -3.38 6.36 -16.45
C TYR A 192 -2.17 6.92 -17.22
N PRO A 193 -2.34 8.03 -17.94
CA PRO A 193 -1.23 8.67 -18.60
C PRO A 193 -0.23 9.21 -17.57
N SER A 194 1.04 9.14 -17.89
CA SER A 194 2.14 9.77 -17.19
C SER A 194 2.74 10.90 -18.03
N GLY A 195 3.67 11.63 -17.44
CA GLY A 195 4.41 12.69 -18.10
C GLY A 195 4.06 14.08 -17.60
N ARG A 196 4.93 15.03 -17.90
CA ARG A 196 4.83 16.44 -17.49
C ARG A 196 3.44 17.02 -17.68
N LYS A 197 2.82 16.80 -18.84
CA LYS A 197 1.47 17.30 -19.12
C LYS A 197 0.42 16.72 -18.17
N ALA A 198 0.51 15.45 -17.84
CA ALA A 198 -0.41 14.79 -16.89
C ALA A 198 -0.25 15.39 -15.49
N VAL A 199 0.98 15.53 -15.00
CA VAL A 199 1.29 16.15 -13.70
C VAL A 199 0.73 17.56 -13.62
N LEU A 200 1.06 18.43 -14.58
CA LEU A 200 0.69 19.85 -14.55
C LEU A 200 -0.80 20.10 -14.80
N SER A 201 -1.52 19.20 -15.46
CA SER A 201 -2.98 19.29 -15.64
C SER A 201 -3.77 18.83 -14.41
N ASN A 202 -3.23 17.92 -13.64
CA ASN A 202 -3.89 17.33 -12.48
C ASN A 202 -3.50 17.99 -11.15
N TYR A 203 -2.46 18.81 -11.14
CA TYR A 203 -1.94 19.43 -9.94
C TYR A 203 -1.90 20.97 -10.06
N ARG A 204 -2.57 21.65 -9.12
CA ARG A 204 -2.51 23.10 -9.04
C ARG A 204 -1.26 23.53 -8.26
N ILE A 205 -0.27 24.05 -8.97
CA ILE A 205 0.96 24.55 -8.39
C ILE A 205 0.66 25.76 -7.50
N PRO A 206 1.09 25.79 -6.23
CA PRO A 206 0.97 26.97 -5.39
C PRO A 206 1.82 28.13 -5.93
N GLN A 207 1.26 29.32 -6.03
CA GLN A 207 1.94 30.48 -6.59
C GLN A 207 2.70 31.33 -5.56
N LYS A 208 2.51 31.08 -4.27
CA LYS A 208 3.13 31.85 -3.20
C LYS A 208 3.84 30.95 -2.21
N LYS A 209 5.14 31.19 -2.01
CA LYS A 209 5.92 30.53 -0.96
C LYS A 209 5.58 31.11 0.40
N ALA A 210 5.59 30.27 1.43
CA ALA A 210 5.56 30.73 2.80
C ALA A 210 6.80 31.56 3.11
N GLU A 211 6.64 32.66 3.84
CA GLU A 211 7.75 33.53 4.25
C GLU A 211 8.67 32.84 5.25
N VAL A 212 8.10 31.96 6.07
CA VAL A 212 8.82 31.20 7.09
C VAL A 212 8.41 29.73 7.05
N GLN A 213 9.38 28.84 7.12
CA GLN A 213 9.11 27.41 7.31
C GLN A 213 8.77 27.14 8.77
N LYS A 214 7.79 26.27 9.00
CA LYS A 214 7.38 25.84 10.34
C LYS A 214 8.44 24.93 10.93
N GLU A 215 8.74 25.14 12.20
CA GLU A 215 9.62 24.27 12.95
C GLU A 215 8.99 22.90 13.17
N PHE A 216 9.82 21.88 13.31
CA PHE A 216 9.44 20.56 13.74
C PHE A 216 9.20 20.59 15.26
N SER A 217 7.96 20.50 15.65
CA SER A 217 7.55 20.62 17.07
C SER A 217 7.77 19.33 17.85
N GLU A 218 7.83 19.43 19.18
CA GLU A 218 7.85 18.24 20.05
C GLU A 218 6.62 17.34 19.83
N LYS A 219 5.47 17.92 19.48
CA LYS A 219 4.28 17.16 19.10
C LYS A 219 4.49 16.37 17.80
N ASP A 220 5.18 16.95 16.82
CA ASP A 220 5.53 16.25 15.58
C ASP A 220 6.46 15.08 15.90
N ALA A 221 7.48 15.30 16.72
CA ALA A 221 8.43 14.27 17.15
C ALA A 221 7.72 13.12 17.88
N GLN A 222 6.81 13.41 18.79
CA GLN A 222 6.01 12.40 19.49
C GLN A 222 5.11 11.60 18.52
N ASN A 223 4.49 12.26 17.56
CA ASN A 223 3.68 11.59 16.54
C ASN A 223 4.54 10.65 15.68
N VAL A 224 5.71 11.10 15.21
CA VAL A 224 6.64 10.27 14.43
C VAL A 224 7.10 9.07 15.26
N ARG A 225 7.61 9.30 16.49
CA ARG A 225 8.06 8.21 17.36
C ARG A 225 6.97 7.16 17.56
N LYS A 226 5.77 7.61 17.91
CA LYS A 226 4.65 6.71 18.15
C LYS A 226 4.24 5.95 16.89
N ASN A 227 4.13 6.64 15.76
CA ASN A 227 3.72 6.04 14.50
C ASN A 227 4.74 5.00 14.01
N VAL A 228 6.04 5.33 14.06
CA VAL A 228 7.11 4.42 13.64
C VAL A 228 7.23 3.24 14.62
N GLU A 229 7.16 3.49 15.92
CA GLU A 229 7.26 2.45 16.94
C GLU A 229 6.13 1.43 16.81
N GLU A 230 4.87 1.88 16.82
CA GLU A 230 3.69 1.01 16.85
C GLU A 230 3.37 0.34 15.50
N ASN A 231 3.68 1.01 14.36
CA ASN A 231 3.22 0.58 13.05
C ASN A 231 4.36 0.16 12.09
N VAL A 232 5.60 0.12 12.58
CA VAL A 232 6.75 -0.34 11.79
C VAL A 232 7.67 -1.20 12.65
N LEU A 233 8.15 -0.65 13.78
CA LEU A 233 9.20 -1.29 14.59
C LEU A 233 8.69 -2.47 15.43
N ASP A 234 7.43 -2.53 15.79
CA ASP A 234 6.90 -3.66 16.54
C ASP A 234 7.11 -4.97 15.76
N MET A 235 6.84 -4.97 14.46
CA MET A 235 7.07 -6.16 13.62
C MET A 235 8.56 -6.44 13.37
N VAL A 236 9.37 -5.40 13.18
CA VAL A 236 10.82 -5.53 13.05
C VAL A 236 11.44 -6.22 14.27
N LYS A 237 11.01 -5.85 15.48
CA LYS A 237 11.49 -6.43 16.75
C LYS A 237 10.99 -7.86 16.96
N ALA A 238 9.73 -8.11 16.60
CA ALA A 238 9.10 -9.42 16.78
C ALA A 238 9.69 -10.48 15.84
N HIS A 239 10.22 -10.08 14.68
CA HIS A 239 10.71 -10.97 13.63
C HIS A 239 12.18 -10.67 13.24
N PRO A 240 13.16 -10.96 14.12
CA PRO A 240 14.57 -10.63 13.89
C PRO A 240 15.19 -11.41 12.72
N ASP A 241 14.62 -12.55 12.35
CA ASP A 241 15.10 -13.38 11.23
C ASP A 241 14.55 -12.93 9.86
N THR A 242 13.58 -12.03 9.85
CA THR A 242 13.05 -11.41 8.63
C THR A 242 13.86 -10.15 8.30
N THR A 243 14.26 -9.99 7.05
CA THR A 243 14.83 -8.73 6.56
C THR A 243 13.73 -7.79 6.08
N PHE A 244 13.70 -6.60 6.66
CA PHE A 244 12.77 -5.54 6.27
C PHE A 244 13.47 -4.55 5.34
N TYR A 245 13.07 -4.55 4.07
CA TYR A 245 13.47 -3.54 3.08
C TYR A 245 12.49 -2.40 3.12
N PHE A 246 12.87 -1.29 3.71
CA PHE A 246 12.10 -0.05 3.72
C PHE A 246 12.66 0.93 2.70
N TYR A 247 11.81 1.69 2.05
CA TYR A 247 12.27 2.82 1.25
C TYR A 247 11.34 4.02 1.36
N THR A 248 11.91 5.22 1.29
CA THR A 248 11.18 6.47 1.11
C THR A 248 11.08 6.78 -0.38
N PRO A 249 9.85 7.05 -0.90
CA PRO A 249 9.61 7.13 -2.33
C PRO A 249 10.16 8.44 -2.93
N PRO A 250 10.63 8.43 -4.20
CA PRO A 250 11.08 9.64 -4.89
C PRO A 250 9.88 10.49 -5.34
N TYR A 251 9.25 11.20 -4.43
CA TYR A 251 8.19 12.14 -4.80
C TYR A 251 8.73 13.24 -5.72
N SER A 252 7.90 13.71 -6.66
CA SER A 252 8.35 14.68 -7.64
C SER A 252 8.72 16.04 -7.01
N VAL A 253 9.53 16.81 -7.72
CA VAL A 253 9.88 18.19 -7.35
C VAL A 253 8.63 19.06 -7.09
N VAL A 254 7.51 18.77 -7.74
CA VAL A 254 6.23 19.49 -7.57
C VAL A 254 5.65 19.25 -6.16
N TRP A 255 5.73 18.02 -5.66
CA TRP A 255 5.28 17.70 -4.31
C TRP A 255 6.10 18.45 -3.26
N TRP A 256 7.42 18.43 -3.38
CA TRP A 256 8.34 19.10 -2.47
C TRP A 256 8.14 20.62 -2.50
N TYR A 257 7.99 21.21 -3.71
CA TYR A 257 7.67 22.61 -3.85
C TYR A 257 6.37 23.03 -3.14
N ALA A 258 5.34 22.18 -3.21
CA ALA A 258 4.11 22.42 -2.47
C ALA A 258 4.31 22.41 -0.95
N ARG A 259 5.20 21.57 -0.43
CA ARG A 259 5.56 21.58 1.00
C ARG A 259 6.32 22.84 1.37
N GLN A 260 7.23 23.31 0.51
CA GLN A 260 7.90 24.59 0.67
C GLN A 260 6.90 25.75 0.70
N CYS A 261 5.97 25.81 -0.25
CA CYS A 261 4.94 26.84 -0.33
C CYS A 261 3.99 26.85 0.87
N SER A 262 3.69 25.70 1.44
CA SER A 262 2.86 25.58 2.65
C SER A 262 3.61 25.84 3.95
N GLY A 263 4.94 26.05 3.88
CA GLY A 263 5.81 26.23 5.04
C GLY A 263 6.02 24.96 5.86
N ASN A 264 5.83 23.78 5.27
CA ASN A 264 5.94 22.50 5.99
C ASN A 264 7.19 21.70 5.61
N LEU A 265 8.03 22.19 4.70
CA LEU A 265 9.13 21.43 4.13
C LEU A 265 10.09 20.86 5.20
N LEU A 266 10.56 21.72 6.12
CA LEU A 266 11.49 21.32 7.18
C LEU A 266 10.92 20.26 8.09
N ARG A 267 9.61 20.29 8.36
CA ARG A 267 8.95 19.30 9.21
C ARG A 267 9.03 17.89 8.61
N TYR A 268 9.02 17.75 7.29
CA TYR A 268 9.15 16.46 6.64
C TYR A 268 10.58 15.93 6.70
N PHE A 269 11.59 16.78 6.55
CA PHE A 269 12.99 16.36 6.65
C PHE A 269 13.37 15.96 8.08
N GLU A 270 12.94 16.72 9.08
CA GLU A 270 13.16 16.35 10.48
C GLU A 270 12.41 15.07 10.87
N ALA A 271 11.21 14.87 10.32
CA ALA A 271 10.49 13.61 10.51
C ALA A 271 11.22 12.42 9.88
N GLU A 272 11.80 12.60 8.68
CA GLU A 272 12.58 11.57 8.01
C GLU A 272 13.88 11.25 8.76
N LYS A 273 14.60 12.27 9.27
CA LYS A 273 15.79 12.07 10.12
C LYS A 273 15.43 11.21 11.33
N LEU A 274 14.39 11.61 12.07
CA LEU A 274 13.95 10.87 13.25
C LEU A 274 13.52 9.43 12.93
N GLN A 275 12.79 9.23 11.82
CA GLN A 275 12.41 7.89 11.35
C GLN A 275 13.65 7.05 11.02
N ALA A 276 14.62 7.60 10.28
CA ALA A 276 15.86 6.92 9.95
C ALA A 276 16.66 6.53 11.21
N GLU A 277 16.82 7.46 12.17
CA GLU A 277 17.46 7.18 13.46
C GLU A 277 16.81 6.02 14.23
N MET A 278 15.49 5.90 14.16
CA MET A 278 14.77 4.82 14.83
C MET A 278 14.97 3.49 14.13
N LEU A 279 14.87 3.46 12.81
CA LEU A 279 14.94 2.26 11.98
C LEU A 279 16.35 1.67 11.92
N LEU A 280 17.35 2.51 11.77
CA LEU A 280 18.77 2.09 11.63
C LEU A 280 19.38 1.49 12.91
N LYS A 281 18.63 1.41 14.01
CA LYS A 281 19.05 0.68 15.22
C LYS A 281 18.99 -0.84 15.05
N TYR A 282 18.25 -1.34 14.07
CA TYR A 282 17.95 -2.75 13.87
C TYR A 282 18.70 -3.32 12.67
N ASP A 283 19.48 -4.38 12.89
CA ASP A 283 20.35 -4.99 11.87
C ASP A 283 19.56 -5.69 10.76
N ASN A 284 18.33 -6.10 11.06
CA ASN A 284 17.40 -6.70 10.09
C ASN A 284 16.60 -5.66 9.25
N VAL A 285 16.93 -4.37 9.39
CA VAL A 285 16.39 -3.29 8.55
C VAL A 285 17.40 -2.90 7.49
N LYS A 286 16.92 -2.77 6.25
CA LYS A 286 17.60 -2.16 5.11
C LYS A 286 16.77 -0.98 4.65
N LEU A 287 17.25 0.23 4.92
CA LEU A 287 16.56 1.48 4.60
C LEU A 287 17.16 2.10 3.34
N TYR A 288 16.30 2.53 2.42
CA TYR A 288 16.67 3.19 1.17
C TYR A 288 15.95 4.52 0.99
N SER A 289 16.56 5.45 0.27
CA SER A 289 15.92 6.68 -0.17
C SER A 289 16.35 7.01 -1.59
N PHE A 290 15.40 7.50 -2.38
CA PHE A 290 15.62 7.89 -3.77
C PHE A 290 15.24 9.37 -4.01
N ALA A 291 14.83 10.10 -2.98
CA ALA A 291 14.37 11.48 -3.11
C ALA A 291 15.52 12.48 -3.33
N ASP A 292 16.78 12.08 -3.08
CA ASP A 292 17.99 12.83 -3.42
C ASP A 292 18.54 12.51 -4.81
N MET A 293 17.85 11.69 -5.58
CA MET A 293 18.11 11.51 -7.02
C MET A 293 17.41 12.63 -7.79
N PHE A 294 18.02 13.81 -7.80
CA PHE A 294 17.37 15.03 -8.31
C PHE A 294 17.03 14.96 -9.80
N ASP A 295 17.83 14.30 -10.62
CA ASP A 295 17.52 14.08 -12.04
C ASP A 295 16.23 13.25 -12.22
N LEU A 296 15.99 12.30 -11.30
CA LEU A 296 14.76 11.52 -11.26
C LEU A 296 13.57 12.38 -10.83
N THR A 297 13.70 13.08 -9.68
CA THR A 297 12.57 13.78 -9.07
C THR A 297 12.17 15.07 -9.80
N GLN A 298 13.08 15.67 -10.57
CA GLN A 298 12.81 16.83 -11.40
C GLN A 298 12.19 16.47 -12.76
N ASN A 299 12.45 15.27 -13.26
CA ASN A 299 11.90 14.86 -14.54
C ASN A 299 10.43 14.42 -14.38
N LEU A 300 9.51 15.33 -14.66
CA LEU A 300 8.07 15.08 -14.53
C LEU A 300 7.53 14.03 -15.50
N ASP A 301 8.29 13.63 -16.52
CA ASP A 301 7.91 12.53 -17.40
C ASP A 301 7.92 11.16 -16.68
N ASN A 302 8.58 11.10 -15.53
CA ASN A 302 8.56 9.93 -14.66
C ASN A 302 7.26 9.81 -13.84
N TYR A 303 6.35 10.78 -13.86
CA TYR A 303 5.23 10.86 -12.93
C TYR A 303 3.87 10.96 -13.62
N LYS A 304 2.85 10.45 -12.95
CA LYS A 304 1.43 10.60 -13.28
C LYS A 304 0.83 11.87 -12.65
N ASP A 305 1.23 12.17 -11.44
CA ASP A 305 0.80 13.33 -10.64
C ASP A 305 1.98 13.85 -9.79
N ASP A 306 1.72 14.61 -8.73
CA ASP A 306 2.77 15.21 -7.91
C ASP A 306 3.64 14.18 -7.15
N LYS A 307 3.22 12.94 -6.98
CA LYS A 307 3.93 11.92 -6.19
C LYS A 307 3.98 10.52 -6.82
N HIS A 308 2.99 10.12 -7.60
CA HIS A 308 2.96 8.79 -8.18
C HIS A 308 3.84 8.72 -9.43
N TYR A 309 4.93 7.98 -9.33
CA TYR A 309 5.80 7.67 -10.46
C TYR A 309 5.24 6.53 -11.31
N ASN A 310 5.68 6.43 -12.55
CA ASN A 310 5.27 5.38 -13.50
C ASN A 310 5.83 4.01 -13.13
N ALA A 311 5.32 2.95 -13.77
CA ALA A 311 5.72 1.56 -13.50
C ALA A 311 7.22 1.30 -13.76
N GLU A 312 7.82 1.97 -14.75
CA GLU A 312 9.25 1.84 -15.05
C GLU A 312 10.14 2.27 -13.88
N ILE A 313 9.71 3.29 -13.12
CA ILE A 313 10.44 3.70 -11.92
C ILE A 313 10.26 2.68 -10.79
N SER A 314 9.09 2.04 -10.67
CA SER A 314 8.89 0.94 -9.71
C SER A 314 9.85 -0.23 -10.00
N GLU A 315 10.01 -0.61 -11.26
CA GLU A 315 10.97 -1.64 -11.69
C GLU A 315 12.41 -1.24 -11.33
N LYS A 316 12.82 -0.01 -11.65
CA LYS A 316 14.15 0.50 -11.29
C LYS A 316 14.41 0.53 -9.79
N ILE A 317 13.41 0.82 -8.98
CA ILE A 317 13.56 0.83 -7.50
C ILE A 317 13.90 -0.58 -7.00
N ILE A 318 13.30 -1.64 -7.54
CA ILE A 318 13.65 -3.02 -7.18
C ILE A 318 15.11 -3.31 -7.54
N ASP A 319 15.54 -2.97 -8.77
CA ASP A 319 16.91 -3.15 -9.22
C ASP A 319 17.90 -2.39 -8.33
N TRP A 320 17.63 -1.12 -8.04
CA TRP A 320 18.47 -0.28 -7.17
C TRP A 320 18.59 -0.84 -5.75
N ILE A 321 17.49 -1.33 -5.18
CA ILE A 321 17.52 -1.94 -3.86
C ILE A 321 18.37 -3.22 -3.88
N TYR A 322 18.23 -4.05 -4.90
CA TYR A 322 19.03 -5.25 -5.07
C TYR A 322 20.54 -4.94 -5.21
N GLU A 323 20.87 -3.90 -5.96
CA GLU A 323 22.25 -3.41 -6.18
C GLU A 323 22.82 -2.65 -4.96
N GLY A 324 22.00 -2.29 -3.97
CA GLY A 324 22.40 -1.46 -2.83
C GLY A 324 22.43 0.05 -3.15
N THR A 325 21.95 0.47 -4.32
CA THR A 325 21.84 1.88 -4.70
C THR A 325 20.78 2.57 -3.84
N GLY A 326 21.09 3.73 -3.27
CA GLY A 326 20.16 4.46 -2.42
C GLY A 326 20.16 4.02 -0.95
N LEU A 327 21.03 3.07 -0.55
CA LEU A 327 21.10 2.58 0.83
C LEU A 327 21.41 3.72 1.81
N ILE A 328 20.59 3.80 2.85
CA ILE A 328 20.73 4.73 3.97
C ILE A 328 21.38 3.98 5.14
N THR A 329 22.42 4.57 5.72
CA THR A 329 23.16 4.02 6.86
C THR A 329 23.26 5.04 7.99
N LYS A 330 23.75 4.61 9.15
CA LYS A 330 24.01 5.50 10.30
C LYS A 330 24.99 6.62 9.97
N GLU A 331 25.89 6.36 9.01
CA GLU A 331 26.95 7.28 8.62
C GLU A 331 26.51 8.29 7.57
N ASN A 332 25.48 8.00 6.75
CA ASN A 332 25.12 8.85 5.60
C ASN A 332 23.74 9.50 5.66
N TYR A 333 22.84 9.08 6.56
CA TYR A 333 21.44 9.53 6.54
C TYR A 333 21.31 11.06 6.74
N GLU A 334 22.07 11.63 7.67
CA GLU A 334 22.02 13.08 7.91
C GLU A 334 22.53 13.88 6.71
N GLU A 335 23.67 13.49 6.14
CA GLU A 335 24.22 14.16 4.96
C GLU A 335 23.24 14.14 3.78
N ARG A 336 22.63 12.95 3.52
CA ARG A 336 21.70 12.80 2.41
C ARG A 336 20.42 13.61 2.61
N ILE A 337 19.87 13.61 3.81
CA ILE A 337 18.65 14.39 4.10
C ILE A 337 18.97 15.90 4.08
N ASN A 338 20.12 16.34 4.59
CA ASN A 338 20.54 17.73 4.52
C ASN A 338 20.76 18.20 3.06
N LYS A 339 21.28 17.34 2.19
CA LYS A 339 21.40 17.60 0.76
C LYS A 339 20.04 17.78 0.10
N MET A 340 19.04 16.97 0.47
CA MET A 340 17.67 17.14 0.01
C MET A 340 17.06 18.45 0.50
N GLU A 341 17.26 18.76 1.78
CA GLU A 341 16.78 20.00 2.39
C GLU A 341 17.32 21.23 1.66
N ASP A 342 18.66 21.30 1.45
CA ASP A 342 19.27 22.40 0.72
C ASP A 342 18.71 22.52 -0.70
N PHE A 343 18.62 21.41 -1.41
CA PHE A 343 18.12 21.40 -2.78
C PHE A 343 16.67 21.90 -2.87
N TYR A 344 15.75 21.28 -2.13
CA TYR A 344 14.32 21.62 -2.22
C TYR A 344 13.97 22.96 -1.58
N LEU A 345 14.77 23.45 -0.61
CA LEU A 345 14.54 24.75 0.00
C LEU A 345 15.10 25.89 -0.85
N ASN A 346 16.32 25.75 -1.39
CA ASN A 346 17.09 26.84 -1.96
C ASN A 346 17.18 26.81 -3.49
N GLN A 347 17.09 25.64 -4.14
CA GLN A 347 17.32 25.51 -5.57
C GLN A 347 16.02 25.30 -6.37
N VAL A 348 14.95 24.85 -5.70
CA VAL A 348 13.66 24.61 -6.36
C VAL A 348 12.79 25.87 -6.34
N SER A 349 12.25 26.23 -7.50
CA SER A 349 11.30 27.32 -7.69
C SER A 349 10.22 26.92 -8.69
N GLU A 350 9.20 27.76 -8.89
CA GLU A 350 8.15 27.51 -9.89
C GLU A 350 8.73 27.31 -11.30
N SER A 351 9.82 28.03 -11.63
CA SER A 351 10.50 27.89 -12.93
C SER A 351 11.17 26.52 -13.11
N SER A 352 11.41 25.76 -12.06
CA SER A 352 11.99 24.41 -12.15
C SER A 352 11.08 23.41 -12.89
N PHE A 353 9.80 23.74 -13.07
CA PHE A 353 8.82 22.85 -13.70
C PHE A 353 7.74 23.58 -14.53
N SER A 354 7.86 24.89 -14.76
CA SER A 354 6.86 25.69 -15.51
C SER A 354 7.13 25.80 -17.02
N GLU A 355 8.29 25.35 -17.52
CA GLU A 355 8.63 25.37 -18.96
C GLU A 355 8.22 24.11 -19.72
#